data_4c8ab2a1f2f5914e1a9928e3376085a7
#
_entry.id   4c8ab2a1f2f5914e1a9928e3376085a7
#
_cell.length_a   1.000
_cell.length_b   1.000
_cell.length_c   1.000
_cell.angle_alpha   90.00
_cell.angle_beta   90.00
_cell.angle_gamma   90.00
#
_symmetry.space_group_name_H-M   'P 1'
#
loop_
_entity.id
_entity.type
_entity.pdbx_description
1 polymer ?
#
loop_
_entity_poly.entity_id
_entity_poly.type
_entity_poly.pdbx_seq_one_letter_code
_entity_poly.pdbx_strand_id
1 'polypeptide(L)'
;VFALQWREFDLEIKKAINREAVMDNDQIDRIIEKHGSNDSSLIQILLEIQRENRWLPKEAILRVGEKLNVPLSRIQHIVTFYKAFSLLPKGRHEIHICTGTACHVRGAPRLLDSVQDLTGIKPGETDMDMKFSLETVGCVGCCALGPVMVIDGEYHGKMAPAKSEDVLKKYD
;
A
#
# COMPACT_ATOMS: atom_id res chain seq x y z
N VAL A 1 16.99 24.81 2.78
CA VAL A 1 15.54 24.80 2.54
C VAL A 1 15.06 23.36 2.34
N PHE A 2 15.71 22.52 1.53
CA PHE A 2 15.30 21.12 1.28
C PHE A 2 15.30 20.22 2.54
N ALA A 3 16.27 20.37 3.43
CA ALA A 3 16.40 19.53 4.64
C ALA A 3 15.34 19.80 5.72
N LEU A 4 14.75 21.00 5.73
CA LEU A 4 13.67 21.37 6.66
C LEU A 4 12.33 20.75 6.24
N GLN A 5 12.07 20.70 4.94
CA GLN A 5 10.85 20.14 4.36
C GLN A 5 10.76 18.62 4.58
N TRP A 6 11.90 17.91 4.53
CA TRP A 6 11.97 16.46 4.86
C TRP A 6 11.76 16.17 6.34
N ARG A 7 12.17 17.09 7.24
CA ARG A 7 11.95 16.95 8.68
C ARG A 7 10.48 17.15 9.08
N GLU A 8 9.80 18.10 8.46
CA GLU A 8 8.36 18.33 8.71
C GLU A 8 7.53 17.16 8.15
N PHE A 9 7.84 16.68 6.95
CA PHE A 9 7.23 15.51 6.35
C PHE A 9 7.42 14.23 7.21
N ASP A 10 8.63 14.01 7.73
CA ASP A 10 8.94 12.90 8.64
C ASP A 10 8.22 13.02 10.01
N LEU A 11 8.01 14.24 10.49
CA LEU A 11 7.27 14.51 11.73
C LEU A 11 5.75 14.33 11.55
N GLU A 12 5.20 14.69 10.40
CA GLU A 12 3.78 14.51 10.12
C GLU A 12 3.45 13.05 9.84
N ILE A 13 4.30 12.33 9.12
CA ILE A 13 4.19 10.86 8.97
C ILE A 13 4.28 10.19 10.35
N LYS A 14 5.20 10.59 11.22
CA LYS A 14 5.29 10.08 12.59
C LYS A 14 4.06 10.39 13.43
N LYS A 15 3.42 11.54 13.23
CA LYS A 15 2.14 11.88 13.89
C LYS A 15 0.97 11.07 13.33
N ALA A 16 0.94 10.80 12.05
CA ALA A 16 -0.06 9.96 11.41
C ALA A 16 0.10 8.49 11.86
N ILE A 17 1.34 7.98 11.89
CA ILE A 17 1.67 6.64 12.41
C ILE A 17 1.24 6.48 13.88
N ASN A 18 1.37 7.54 14.70
CA ASN A 18 0.96 7.51 16.11
C ASN A 18 -0.57 7.65 16.32
N ARG A 19 -1.34 7.98 15.27
CA ARG A 19 -2.81 8.09 15.34
C ARG A 19 -3.54 6.83 14.91
N GLU A 20 -2.95 6.00 14.06
CA GLU A 20 -3.48 4.67 13.75
C GLU A 20 -2.95 3.68 14.78
N ALA A 21 -3.87 2.95 15.40
CA ALA A 21 -3.55 1.95 16.42
C ALA A 21 -2.55 0.94 15.85
N VAL A 22 -1.29 1.05 16.26
CA VAL A 22 -0.28 0.01 16.01
C VAL A 22 -0.83 -1.27 16.63
N MET A 23 -0.88 -2.33 15.83
CA MET A 23 -1.35 -3.64 16.27
C MET A 23 -0.67 -4.05 17.58
N ASP A 24 -1.45 -4.51 18.55
CA ASP A 24 -0.93 -4.92 19.85
C ASP A 24 -0.09 -6.21 19.74
N ASN A 25 0.92 -6.33 20.60
CA ASN A 25 1.79 -7.50 20.64
C ASN A 25 1.02 -8.82 20.79
N ASP A 26 -0.10 -8.81 21.53
CA ASP A 26 -0.96 -9.98 21.72
C ASP A 26 -1.65 -10.41 20.41
N GLN A 27 -2.00 -9.46 19.55
CA GLN A 27 -2.57 -9.75 18.23
C GLN A 27 -1.52 -10.36 17.31
N ILE A 28 -0.30 -9.82 17.32
CA ILE A 28 0.83 -10.35 16.54
C ILE A 28 1.14 -11.79 17.00
N ASP A 29 1.19 -12.03 18.30
CA ASP A 29 1.46 -13.36 18.86
C ASP A 29 0.38 -14.37 18.46
N ARG A 30 -0.90 -14.01 18.45
CA ARG A 30 -2.00 -14.87 17.96
C ARG A 30 -1.86 -15.25 16.48
N ILE A 31 -1.44 -14.29 15.64
CA ILE A 31 -1.19 -14.56 14.23
C ILE A 31 -0.02 -15.54 14.08
N ILE A 32 1.05 -15.37 14.84
CA ILE A 32 2.21 -16.27 14.82
C ILE A 32 1.80 -17.70 15.24
N GLU A 33 1.06 -17.83 16.33
CA GLU A 33 0.57 -19.11 16.84
C GLU A 33 -0.36 -19.82 15.83
N LYS A 34 -1.26 -19.07 15.19
CA LYS A 34 -2.17 -19.58 14.15
C LYS A 34 -1.42 -20.22 12.97
N HIS A 35 -0.27 -19.68 12.61
CA HIS A 35 0.56 -20.20 11.52
C HIS A 35 1.64 -21.20 11.98
N GLY A 36 1.59 -21.66 13.23
CA GLY A 36 2.42 -22.75 13.75
C GLY A 36 3.81 -22.33 14.21
N SER A 37 4.05 -21.03 14.44
CA SER A 37 5.31 -20.49 15.02
C SER A 37 6.59 -21.01 14.34
N ASN A 38 6.54 -21.17 13.02
CA ASN A 38 7.61 -21.75 12.22
C ASN A 38 8.17 -20.70 11.23
N ASP A 39 9.48 -20.73 10.99
CA ASP A 39 10.15 -19.83 10.06
C ASP A 39 9.69 -20.01 8.60
N SER A 40 9.21 -21.21 8.23
CA SER A 40 8.62 -21.47 6.91
C SER A 40 7.30 -20.74 6.68
N SER A 41 6.61 -20.32 7.74
CA SER A 41 5.35 -19.57 7.69
C SER A 41 5.57 -18.05 7.72
N LEU A 42 6.80 -17.58 7.68
CA LEU A 42 7.16 -16.16 7.81
C LEU A 42 6.38 -15.26 6.85
N ILE A 43 6.29 -15.64 5.58
CA ILE A 43 5.59 -14.83 4.56
C ILE A 43 4.09 -14.75 4.86
N GLN A 44 3.46 -15.86 5.25
CA GLN A 44 2.04 -15.91 5.60
C GLN A 44 1.73 -15.04 6.82
N ILE A 45 2.59 -15.10 7.84
CA ILE A 45 2.48 -14.29 9.06
C ILE A 45 2.56 -12.80 8.69
N LEU A 46 3.57 -12.40 7.92
CA LEU A 46 3.73 -11.01 7.50
C LEU A 46 2.56 -10.52 6.64
N LEU A 47 2.03 -11.35 5.73
CA LEU A 47 0.85 -11.02 4.93
C LEU A 47 -0.41 -10.84 5.79
N GLU A 48 -0.60 -11.67 6.82
CA GLU A 48 -1.76 -11.54 7.71
C GLU A 48 -1.66 -10.30 8.57
N ILE A 49 -0.48 -10.02 9.14
CA ILE A 49 -0.22 -8.77 9.87
C ILE A 49 -0.52 -7.56 8.97
N GLN A 50 -0.05 -7.56 7.72
CA GLN A 50 -0.32 -6.47 6.80
C GLN A 50 -1.79 -6.36 6.41
N ARG A 51 -2.53 -7.46 6.29
CA ARG A 51 -3.98 -7.43 6.01
C ARG A 51 -4.76 -6.77 7.15
N GLU A 52 -4.39 -7.05 8.39
CA GLU A 52 -5.07 -6.47 9.55
C GLU A 52 -4.66 -5.00 9.79
N ASN A 53 -3.36 -4.70 9.64
CA ASN A 53 -2.81 -3.37 9.93
C ASN A 53 -2.61 -2.48 8.69
N ARG A 54 -2.85 -3.02 7.46
CA ARG A 54 -2.64 -2.40 6.13
C ARG A 54 -1.18 -2.14 5.76
N TRP A 55 -0.25 -2.20 6.68
CA TRP A 55 1.18 -2.05 6.49
C TRP A 55 1.93 -2.85 7.57
N LEU A 56 3.26 -2.96 7.42
CA LEU A 56 4.12 -3.68 8.37
C LEU A 56 4.86 -2.69 9.29
N PRO A 57 4.38 -2.46 10.55
CA PRO A 57 5.08 -1.65 11.52
C PRO A 57 6.42 -2.27 11.89
N LYS A 58 7.39 -1.42 12.20
CA LYS A 58 8.71 -1.86 12.65
C LYS A 58 8.64 -2.77 13.88
N GLU A 59 7.76 -2.45 14.81
CA GLU A 59 7.52 -3.20 16.04
C GLU A 59 7.03 -4.62 15.74
N ALA A 60 6.11 -4.77 14.79
CA ALA A 60 5.63 -6.08 14.36
C ALA A 60 6.74 -6.92 13.70
N ILE A 61 7.56 -6.30 12.85
CA ILE A 61 8.71 -6.97 12.21
C ILE A 61 9.70 -7.46 13.27
N LEU A 62 10.02 -6.65 14.27
CA LEU A 62 10.91 -7.02 15.37
C LEU A 62 10.31 -8.18 16.17
N ARG A 63 9.02 -8.09 16.53
CA ARG A 63 8.33 -9.14 17.30
C ARG A 63 8.30 -10.48 16.57
N VAL A 64 8.01 -10.48 15.27
CA VAL A 64 8.05 -11.67 14.42
C VAL A 64 9.46 -12.28 14.38
N GLY A 65 10.50 -11.44 14.24
CA GLY A 65 11.89 -11.88 14.24
C GLY A 65 12.28 -12.58 15.55
N GLU A 66 11.91 -12.00 16.68
CA GLU A 66 12.15 -12.57 18.01
C GLU A 66 11.43 -13.91 18.21
N LYS A 67 10.15 -13.95 17.91
CA LYS A 67 9.29 -15.14 18.14
C LYS A 67 9.66 -16.32 17.25
N LEU A 68 10.01 -16.05 15.99
CA LEU A 68 10.38 -17.10 15.03
C LEU A 68 11.89 -17.40 15.03
N ASN A 69 12.68 -16.68 15.83
CA ASN A 69 14.12 -16.74 15.83
C ASN A 69 14.73 -16.54 14.42
N VAL A 70 14.15 -15.59 13.65
CA VAL A 70 14.58 -15.26 12.30
C VAL A 70 15.36 -13.95 12.33
N PRO A 71 16.56 -13.88 11.72
CA PRO A 71 17.34 -12.65 11.65
C PRO A 71 16.57 -11.53 10.97
N LEU A 72 16.62 -10.33 11.54
CA LEU A 72 15.92 -9.15 11.03
C LEU A 72 16.30 -8.85 9.57
N SER A 73 17.57 -9.08 9.19
CA SER A 73 18.06 -8.92 7.83
C SER A 73 17.30 -9.80 6.81
N ARG A 74 16.94 -11.03 7.20
CA ARG A 74 16.13 -11.93 6.36
C ARG A 74 14.71 -11.39 6.17
N ILE A 75 14.10 -10.90 7.25
CA ILE A 75 12.75 -10.30 7.18
C ILE A 75 12.79 -9.05 6.31
N GLN A 76 13.75 -8.16 6.53
CA GLN A 76 13.92 -6.95 5.73
C GLN A 76 14.12 -7.27 4.25
N HIS A 77 14.91 -8.28 3.93
CA HIS A 77 15.11 -8.72 2.55
C HIS A 77 13.78 -9.16 1.90
N ILE A 78 12.94 -9.91 2.63
CA ILE A 78 11.63 -10.36 2.13
C ILE A 78 10.68 -9.17 1.92
N VAL A 79 10.52 -8.30 2.91
CA VAL A 79 9.55 -7.20 2.85
C VAL A 79 9.93 -6.12 1.83
N THR A 80 11.21 -5.98 1.51
CA THR A 80 11.67 -5.06 0.46
C THR A 80 11.67 -5.68 -0.93
N PHE A 81 11.81 -7.00 -1.03
CA PHE A 81 11.79 -7.71 -2.31
C PHE A 81 10.38 -7.89 -2.87
N TYR A 82 9.43 -8.28 -2.04
CA TYR A 82 8.05 -8.54 -2.47
C TYR A 82 7.23 -7.25 -2.45
N LYS A 83 6.76 -6.83 -3.64
CA LYS A 83 5.93 -5.63 -3.83
C LYS A 83 4.56 -5.69 -3.10
N ALA A 84 4.17 -6.87 -2.64
CA ALA A 84 2.98 -7.08 -1.83
C ALA A 84 3.08 -6.48 -0.42
N PHE A 85 4.29 -6.22 0.07
CA PHE A 85 4.51 -5.64 1.38
C PHE A 85 4.65 -4.12 1.32
N SER A 86 4.13 -3.44 2.34
CA SER A 86 4.32 -2.01 2.56
C SER A 86 4.90 -1.75 3.94
N LEU A 87 5.97 -0.98 3.99
CA LEU A 87 6.58 -0.50 5.24
C LEU A 87 6.05 0.89 5.64
N LEU A 88 5.25 1.49 4.77
CA LEU A 88 4.61 2.79 5.01
C LEU A 88 3.11 2.59 5.19
N PRO A 89 2.48 3.37 6.06
CA PRO A 89 1.04 3.37 6.21
C PRO A 89 0.33 3.62 4.90
N LYS A 90 -0.73 2.86 4.63
CA LYS A 90 -1.57 3.05 3.46
C LYS A 90 -2.92 3.62 3.84
N GLY A 91 -3.48 4.43 2.97
CA GLY A 91 -4.82 4.98 3.13
C GLY A 91 -5.91 3.91 3.15
N ARG A 92 -7.12 4.34 3.53
CA ARG A 92 -8.29 3.45 3.57
C ARG A 92 -8.62 2.84 2.22
N HIS A 93 -8.32 3.56 1.13
CA HIS A 93 -8.57 3.13 -0.24
C HIS A 93 -7.25 3.11 -1.03
N GLU A 94 -6.94 1.95 -1.63
CA GLU A 94 -5.76 1.78 -2.46
C GLU A 94 -6.13 1.89 -3.94
N ILE A 95 -5.61 2.92 -4.61
CA ILE A 95 -5.83 3.18 -6.04
C ILE A 95 -4.64 2.63 -6.81
N HIS A 96 -4.88 1.68 -7.71
CA HIS A 96 -3.87 1.13 -8.60
C HIS A 96 -4.20 1.47 -10.06
N ILE A 97 -3.29 2.15 -10.75
CA ILE A 97 -3.44 2.48 -12.18
C ILE A 97 -2.55 1.58 -13.00
N CYS A 98 -3.17 0.86 -13.94
CA CYS A 98 -2.45 -0.02 -14.85
C CYS A 98 -1.67 0.78 -15.89
N THR A 99 -0.34 0.61 -15.91
CA THR A 99 0.57 1.25 -16.87
C THR A 99 1.06 0.29 -17.98
N GLY A 100 0.47 -0.91 -18.06
CA GLY A 100 0.80 -1.88 -19.11
C GLY A 100 0.56 -1.31 -20.51
N THR A 101 1.25 -1.83 -21.52
CA THR A 101 1.30 -1.29 -22.89
C THR A 101 -0.09 -0.97 -23.45
N ALA A 102 -1.06 -1.89 -23.33
CA ALA A 102 -2.40 -1.67 -23.85
C ALA A 102 -3.14 -0.51 -23.13
N CYS A 103 -2.98 -0.37 -21.82
CA CYS A 103 -3.54 0.73 -21.04
C CYS A 103 -2.81 2.04 -21.35
N HIS A 104 -1.49 1.99 -21.46
CA HIS A 104 -0.66 3.15 -21.78
C HIS A 104 -1.07 3.79 -23.11
N VAL A 105 -1.14 3.00 -24.17
CA VAL A 105 -1.55 3.47 -25.53
C VAL A 105 -2.98 4.02 -25.54
N ARG A 106 -3.85 3.48 -24.70
CA ARG A 106 -5.25 3.92 -24.56
C ARG A 106 -5.45 5.11 -23.63
N GLY A 107 -4.38 5.68 -23.07
CA GLY A 107 -4.41 6.91 -22.31
C GLY A 107 -4.30 6.77 -20.78
N ALA A 108 -3.75 5.66 -20.27
CA ALA A 108 -3.47 5.52 -18.84
C ALA A 108 -2.59 6.65 -18.26
N PRO A 109 -1.62 7.24 -18.97
CA PRO A 109 -0.91 8.42 -18.47
C PRO A 109 -1.84 9.59 -18.13
N ARG A 110 -2.77 9.93 -19.02
CA ARG A 110 -3.74 11.01 -18.79
C ARG A 110 -4.69 10.71 -17.64
N LEU A 111 -5.05 9.43 -17.46
CA LEU A 111 -5.84 8.98 -16.30
C LEU A 111 -5.04 9.17 -15.02
N LEU A 112 -3.75 8.80 -15.02
CA LEU A 112 -2.85 8.97 -13.89
C LEU A 112 -2.71 10.44 -13.49
N ASP A 113 -2.46 11.32 -14.46
CA ASP A 113 -2.36 12.77 -14.23
C ASP A 113 -3.65 13.31 -13.61
N SER A 114 -4.82 12.92 -14.14
CA SER A 114 -6.12 13.32 -13.60
C SER A 114 -6.34 12.85 -12.15
N VAL A 115 -5.94 11.62 -11.83
CA VAL A 115 -6.08 11.10 -10.45
C VAL A 115 -5.11 11.81 -9.50
N GLN A 116 -3.90 12.13 -9.94
CA GLN A 116 -2.95 12.93 -9.15
C GLN A 116 -3.49 14.34 -8.87
N ASP A 117 -4.09 14.98 -9.87
CA ASP A 117 -4.68 16.31 -9.70
C ASP A 117 -5.87 16.30 -8.73
N LEU A 118 -6.69 15.23 -8.77
CA LEU A 118 -7.87 15.09 -7.89
C LEU A 118 -7.51 14.74 -6.45
N THR A 119 -6.50 13.89 -6.26
CA THR A 119 -6.11 13.39 -4.93
C THR A 119 -4.97 14.20 -4.29
N GLY A 120 -4.22 14.96 -5.10
CA GLY A 120 -3.05 15.72 -4.65
C GLY A 120 -1.82 14.87 -4.33
N ILE A 121 -1.84 13.55 -4.62
CA ILE A 121 -0.75 12.61 -4.32
C ILE A 121 -0.13 12.02 -5.58
N LYS A 122 1.14 11.67 -5.49
CA LYS A 122 1.88 11.01 -6.57
C LYS A 122 1.88 9.49 -6.39
N PRO A 123 2.22 8.72 -7.45
CA PRO A 123 2.40 7.28 -7.32
C PRO A 123 3.42 6.92 -6.24
N GLY A 124 3.03 6.05 -5.33
CA GLY A 124 3.80 5.64 -4.15
C GLY A 124 3.53 6.47 -2.90
N GLU A 125 2.65 7.46 -2.98
CA GLU A 125 2.28 8.32 -1.84
C GLU A 125 0.88 8.00 -1.32
N THR A 126 0.67 8.39 -0.07
CA THR A 126 -0.64 8.37 0.62
C THR A 126 -1.01 9.80 0.99
N ASP A 127 -2.29 10.15 0.92
CA ASP A 127 -2.76 11.47 1.30
C ASP A 127 -2.65 11.72 2.82
N MET A 128 -2.69 12.99 3.21
CA MET A 128 -2.51 13.39 4.62
C MET A 128 -3.69 12.94 5.51
N ASP A 129 -4.86 12.73 4.92
CA ASP A 129 -6.05 12.27 5.63
C ASP A 129 -6.12 10.73 5.72
N MET A 130 -5.08 10.03 5.22
CA MET A 130 -5.01 8.57 5.17
C MET A 130 -6.21 7.94 4.45
N LYS A 131 -6.79 8.66 3.49
CA LYS A 131 -7.93 8.21 2.72
C LYS A 131 -7.51 7.42 1.50
N PHE A 132 -6.64 7.98 0.68
CA PHE A 132 -6.17 7.38 -0.57
C PHE A 132 -4.68 7.10 -0.57
N SER A 133 -4.31 5.96 -1.10
CA SER A 133 -2.93 5.66 -1.54
C SER A 133 -2.94 5.42 -3.05
N LEU A 134 -2.02 6.05 -3.77
CA LEU A 134 -1.92 5.92 -5.22
C LEU A 134 -0.70 5.09 -5.60
N GLU A 135 -0.90 4.04 -6.39
CA GLU A 135 0.16 3.22 -6.95
C GLU A 135 -0.01 2.98 -8.44
N THR A 136 1.09 2.68 -9.11
CA THR A 136 1.06 2.19 -10.49
C THR A 136 1.43 0.72 -10.53
N VAL A 137 0.72 -0.04 -11.37
CA VAL A 137 0.99 -1.47 -11.59
C VAL A 137 1.33 -1.73 -13.05
N GLY A 138 2.31 -2.59 -13.28
CA GLY A 138 2.78 -2.89 -14.64
C GLY A 138 1.70 -3.48 -15.53
N CYS A 139 0.89 -4.42 -15.02
CA CYS A 139 -0.24 -4.98 -15.74
C CYS A 139 -1.18 -5.73 -14.80
N VAL A 140 -2.48 -5.46 -14.90
CA VAL A 140 -3.53 -6.18 -14.15
C VAL A 140 -4.20 -7.29 -14.96
N GLY A 141 -3.75 -7.56 -16.20
CA GLY A 141 -4.29 -8.63 -17.04
C GLY A 141 -5.57 -8.30 -17.80
N CYS A 142 -6.24 -7.17 -17.54
CA CYS A 142 -7.54 -6.78 -18.12
C CYS A 142 -7.41 -5.89 -19.36
N CYS A 143 -6.54 -6.22 -20.31
CA CYS A 143 -6.20 -5.38 -21.46
C CYS A 143 -7.40 -4.99 -22.34
N ALA A 144 -8.42 -5.84 -22.44
CA ALA A 144 -9.65 -5.54 -23.18
C ALA A 144 -10.42 -4.36 -22.59
N LEU A 145 -10.32 -4.15 -21.28
CA LEU A 145 -10.98 -3.08 -20.53
C LEU A 145 -10.11 -1.82 -20.37
N GLY A 146 -8.90 -1.77 -20.94
CA GLY A 146 -7.99 -0.64 -20.78
C GLY A 146 -8.54 0.70 -21.28
N PRO A 147 -8.18 1.82 -20.65
CA PRO A 147 -7.39 1.94 -19.42
C PRO A 147 -8.12 1.41 -18.19
N VAL A 148 -7.37 0.80 -17.25
CA VAL A 148 -7.95 0.20 -16.04
C VAL A 148 -7.38 0.90 -14.80
N MET A 149 -8.28 1.26 -13.91
CA MET A 149 -8.03 1.66 -12.52
C MET A 149 -8.64 0.61 -11.60
N VAL A 150 -7.94 0.24 -10.55
CA VAL A 150 -8.43 -0.70 -9.53
C VAL A 150 -8.45 0.04 -8.21
N ILE A 151 -9.56 0.00 -7.50
CA ILE A 151 -9.69 0.58 -6.15
C ILE A 151 -10.16 -0.54 -5.22
N ASP A 152 -9.39 -0.83 -4.19
CA ASP A 152 -9.67 -1.88 -3.20
C ASP A 152 -10.02 -3.25 -3.82
N GLY A 153 -9.41 -3.55 -4.98
CA GLY A 153 -9.68 -4.77 -5.73
C GLY A 153 -10.86 -4.69 -6.70
N GLU A 154 -11.64 -3.61 -6.72
CA GLU A 154 -12.69 -3.38 -7.72
C GLU A 154 -12.10 -2.81 -9.02
N TYR A 155 -12.42 -3.45 -10.14
CA TYR A 155 -11.87 -3.12 -11.46
C TYR A 155 -12.77 -2.12 -12.20
N HIS A 156 -12.26 -0.92 -12.45
CA HIS A 156 -12.90 0.12 -13.25
C HIS A 156 -12.23 0.16 -14.63
N GLY A 157 -12.91 -0.34 -15.65
CA GLY A 157 -12.41 -0.39 -17.02
C GLY A 157 -12.91 0.76 -17.89
N LYS A 158 -12.25 0.93 -19.07
CA LYS A 158 -12.54 1.99 -20.05
C LYS A 158 -12.57 3.37 -19.39
N MET A 159 -11.60 3.57 -18.47
CA MET A 159 -11.46 4.80 -17.73
C MET A 159 -10.99 5.93 -18.63
N ALA A 160 -11.59 7.09 -18.41
CA ALA A 160 -11.16 8.36 -19.01
C ALA A 160 -10.95 9.38 -17.89
N PRO A 161 -10.13 10.42 -18.08
CA PRO A 161 -9.94 11.47 -17.06
C PRO A 161 -11.25 12.01 -16.49
N ALA A 162 -12.25 12.27 -17.32
CA ALA A 162 -13.54 12.77 -16.89
C ALA A 162 -14.35 11.81 -15.98
N LYS A 163 -14.06 10.51 -16.01
CA LYS A 163 -14.73 9.51 -15.17
C LYS A 163 -14.01 9.27 -13.84
N SER A 164 -12.76 9.69 -13.70
CA SER A 164 -11.98 9.44 -12.48
C SER A 164 -12.60 10.10 -11.27
N GLU A 165 -13.09 11.34 -11.41
CA GLU A 165 -13.77 12.07 -10.34
C GLU A 165 -15.05 11.38 -9.87
N ASP A 166 -15.89 10.92 -10.80
CA ASP A 166 -17.14 10.22 -10.48
C ASP A 166 -16.91 8.88 -9.77
N VAL A 167 -15.80 8.21 -10.12
CA VAL A 167 -15.44 6.95 -9.47
C VAL A 167 -14.87 7.21 -8.09
N LEU A 168 -13.96 8.18 -7.94
CA LEU A 168 -13.35 8.51 -6.64
C LEU A 168 -14.37 9.00 -5.62
N LYS A 169 -15.40 9.75 -6.03
CA LYS A 169 -16.50 10.19 -5.17
C LYS A 169 -17.31 9.05 -4.54
N LYS A 170 -17.26 7.85 -5.06
CA LYS A 170 -17.95 6.70 -4.46
C LYS A 170 -17.25 6.16 -3.22
N TYR A 171 -15.99 6.51 -3.06
CA TYR A 171 -15.12 6.12 -1.95
C TYR A 171 -14.90 7.26 -0.94
N ASP A 172 -15.78 8.26 -1.00
CA ASP A 172 -15.81 9.41 -0.08
C ASP A 172 -16.41 9.08 1.28
#